data_91a4e1d16c31785edb683e134e26d63f
#
_entry.id   91a4e1d16c31785edb683e134e26d63f
#
_cell.length_a   1.000
_cell.length_b   1.000
_cell.length_c   1.000
_cell.angle_alpha   90.00
_cell.angle_beta   90.00
_cell.angle_gamma   90.00
#
_symmetry.space_group_name_H-M   'P 1'
#
loop_
_entity.id
_entity.type
_entity.pdbx_description
1 polymer ?
#
loop_
_entity_poly.entity_id
_entity_poly.type
_entity_poly.pdbx_seq_one_letter_code
_entity_poly.pdbx_strand_id
1 'polypeptide(L)'
;MRLPRLRRRWIAVAVALVVLVAAVRLLDSASWIDYYRVVDDQTLVVGTVTGRGAWTRVTNVTETPATVTIIVSSFLIQLGPGTAVGVPVEAFATLRDPIGTRTFIDGSSGLPVLRTRCLPPAYSAPGCL
;
A
#
# COMPACT_ATOMS: atom_id res chain seq x y z
N MET A 1 9.77 1.38 -47.37
CA MET A 1 10.28 0.13 -46.81
C MET A 1 9.12 -0.54 -46.05
N ARG A 2 8.58 -1.68 -46.55
CA ARG A 2 7.47 -2.39 -45.89
C ARG A 2 8.07 -3.34 -44.84
N LEU A 3 7.93 -3.01 -43.57
CA LEU A 3 8.32 -3.90 -42.47
C LEU A 3 7.57 -5.22 -42.60
N PRO A 4 8.23 -6.38 -42.48
CA PRO A 4 7.58 -7.66 -42.59
C PRO A 4 6.48 -7.81 -41.56
N ARG A 5 5.33 -8.37 -41.96
CA ARG A 5 4.08 -8.46 -41.17
C ARG A 5 4.29 -9.04 -39.75
N LEU A 6 5.29 -9.88 -39.58
CA LEU A 6 5.65 -10.47 -38.27
C LEU A 6 6.19 -9.41 -37.31
N ARG A 7 7.11 -8.51 -37.74
CA ARG A 7 7.66 -7.43 -36.91
C ARG A 7 6.57 -6.44 -36.46
N ARG A 8 5.60 -6.16 -37.31
CA ARG A 8 4.50 -5.24 -36.98
C ARG A 8 3.60 -5.79 -35.85
N ARG A 9 3.38 -7.12 -35.81
CA ARG A 9 2.61 -7.76 -34.73
C ARG A 9 3.34 -7.71 -33.40
N TRP A 10 4.65 -7.96 -33.37
CA TRP A 10 5.45 -7.87 -32.13
C TRP A 10 5.54 -6.45 -31.59
N ILE A 11 5.65 -5.45 -32.46
CA ILE A 11 5.61 -4.04 -32.04
C ILE A 11 4.26 -3.70 -31.42
N ALA A 12 3.15 -4.12 -32.01
CA ALA A 12 1.82 -3.87 -31.47
C ALA A 12 1.63 -4.53 -30.08
N VAL A 13 2.10 -5.75 -29.89
CA VAL A 13 2.05 -6.44 -28.59
C VAL A 13 2.90 -5.71 -27.55
N ALA A 14 4.10 -5.29 -27.91
CA ALA A 14 4.98 -4.55 -27.01
C ALA A 14 4.36 -3.20 -26.58
N VAL A 15 3.80 -2.46 -27.53
CA VAL A 15 3.09 -1.19 -27.24
C VAL A 15 1.87 -1.43 -26.33
N ALA A 16 1.08 -2.46 -26.61
CA ALA A 16 -0.08 -2.78 -25.77
C ALA A 16 0.35 -3.15 -24.34
N LEU A 17 1.45 -3.90 -24.18
CA LEU A 17 1.98 -4.24 -22.86
C LEU A 17 2.47 -3.01 -22.10
N VAL A 18 3.18 -2.10 -22.76
CA VAL A 18 3.65 -0.84 -22.16
C VAL A 18 2.48 0.03 -21.72
N VAL A 19 1.45 0.16 -22.56
CA VAL A 19 0.23 0.93 -22.23
C VAL A 19 -0.49 0.29 -21.04
N LEU A 20 -0.60 -1.03 -21.01
CA LEU A 20 -1.23 -1.74 -19.89
C LEU A 20 -0.48 -1.52 -18.58
N VAL A 21 0.86 -1.64 -18.59
CA VAL A 21 1.69 -1.41 -17.42
C VAL A 21 1.59 0.05 -16.94
N ALA A 22 1.59 1.01 -17.88
CA ALA A 22 1.41 2.42 -17.54
C ALA A 22 0.01 2.69 -16.95
N ALA A 23 -1.04 2.10 -17.49
CA ALA A 23 -2.40 2.23 -16.97
C ALA A 23 -2.52 1.66 -15.55
N VAL A 24 -1.93 0.49 -15.29
CA VAL A 24 -1.91 -0.10 -13.93
C VAL A 24 -1.18 0.81 -12.95
N ARG A 25 -0.06 1.43 -13.37
CA ARG A 25 0.70 2.36 -12.52
C ARG A 25 -0.08 3.64 -12.19
N LEU A 26 -0.87 4.15 -13.13
CA LEU A 26 -1.71 5.32 -12.92
C LEU A 26 -2.89 5.07 -11.98
N LEU A 27 -3.35 3.81 -11.87
CA LEU A 27 -4.43 3.41 -10.98
C LEU A 27 -3.93 3.07 -9.57
N ASP A 28 -2.63 2.89 -9.39
CA ASP A 28 -2.00 2.59 -8.11
C ASP A 28 -1.71 3.90 -7.38
N SER A 29 -2.46 4.19 -6.33
CA SER A 29 -2.32 5.43 -5.55
C SER A 29 -1.75 5.16 -4.18
N ALA A 30 -0.85 6.02 -3.71
CA ALA A 30 -0.36 5.99 -2.35
C ALA A 30 -1.53 6.23 -1.38
N SER A 31 -1.63 5.39 -0.37
CA SER A 31 -2.65 5.49 0.68
C SER A 31 -2.01 5.90 1.99
N TRP A 32 -2.74 6.67 2.78
CA TRP A 32 -2.30 7.03 4.11
C TRP A 32 -2.42 5.83 5.04
N ILE A 33 -1.47 5.74 5.98
CA ILE A 33 -1.48 4.73 7.02
C ILE A 33 -2.14 5.33 8.26
N ASP A 34 -3.25 4.75 8.68
CA ASP A 34 -4.01 5.23 9.82
C ASP A 34 -3.45 4.69 11.15
N TYR A 35 -2.97 3.45 11.13
CA TYR A 35 -2.38 2.80 12.29
C TYR A 35 -1.40 1.69 11.90
N TYR A 36 -0.61 1.26 12.86
CA TYR A 36 0.17 0.04 12.75
C TYR A 36 0.14 -0.79 14.03
N ARG A 37 0.34 -2.08 13.91
CA ARG A 37 0.56 -2.98 15.03
C ARG A 37 1.74 -3.91 14.78
N VAL A 38 2.40 -4.29 15.84
CA VAL A 38 3.53 -5.22 15.80
C VAL A 38 2.99 -6.65 15.98
N VAL A 39 3.28 -7.51 15.04
CA VAL A 39 2.94 -8.95 15.11
C VAL A 39 4.07 -9.70 15.80
N ASP A 40 5.29 -9.45 15.35
CA ASP A 40 6.53 -9.94 15.93
C ASP A 40 7.64 -8.90 15.76
N ASP A 41 8.84 -9.20 16.18
CA ASP A 41 9.95 -8.23 16.17
C ASP A 41 10.25 -7.62 14.79
N GLN A 42 9.94 -8.32 13.71
CA GLN A 42 10.24 -7.89 12.34
C GLN A 42 9.01 -7.80 11.45
N THR A 43 7.83 -8.18 11.94
CA THR A 43 6.61 -8.15 11.14
C THR A 43 5.63 -7.13 11.70
N LEU A 44 5.25 -6.18 10.85
CA LEU A 44 4.25 -5.18 11.15
C LEU A 44 3.01 -5.41 10.29
N VAL A 45 1.87 -5.06 10.83
CA VAL A 45 0.64 -4.86 10.09
C VAL A 45 0.38 -3.36 10.03
N VAL A 46 0.18 -2.85 8.84
CA VAL A 46 -0.19 -1.46 8.59
C VAL A 46 -1.64 -1.43 8.10
N GLY A 47 -2.43 -0.56 8.70
CA GLY A 47 -3.84 -0.41 8.39
C GLY A 47 -4.12 0.91 7.70
N THR A 48 -4.97 0.87 6.69
CA THR A 48 -5.46 2.03 5.95
C THR A 48 -6.96 1.89 5.74
N VAL A 49 -7.65 3.02 5.62
CA VAL A 49 -9.06 3.04 5.24
C VAL A 49 -9.18 3.31 3.76
N THR A 50 -9.81 2.42 3.03
CA THR A 50 -9.95 2.50 1.57
C THR A 50 -11.35 2.12 1.13
N GLY A 51 -11.67 2.30 -0.14
CA GLY A 51 -12.94 1.87 -0.72
C GLY A 51 -13.11 0.35 -0.67
N ARG A 52 -14.34 -0.10 -0.58
CA ARG A 52 -14.68 -1.53 -0.56
C ARG A 52 -14.15 -2.22 -1.81
N GLY A 53 -13.44 -3.34 -1.62
CA GLY A 53 -12.84 -4.12 -2.72
C GLY A 53 -11.47 -3.60 -3.19
N ALA A 54 -10.89 -2.61 -2.52
CA ALA A 54 -9.54 -2.19 -2.80
C ALA A 54 -8.53 -3.23 -2.32
N TRP A 55 -7.47 -3.37 -3.07
CA TRP A 55 -6.31 -4.19 -2.73
C TRP A 55 -5.21 -3.26 -2.22
N THR A 56 -4.67 -3.59 -1.06
CA THR A 56 -3.65 -2.78 -0.40
C THR A 56 -2.37 -3.60 -0.28
N ARG A 57 -1.25 -2.98 -0.59
CA ARG A 57 0.07 -3.61 -0.48
C ARG A 57 1.12 -2.61 0.00
N VAL A 58 2.10 -3.12 0.71
CA VAL A 58 3.33 -2.38 0.99
C VAL A 58 4.18 -2.33 -0.28
N THR A 59 4.54 -1.14 -0.71
CA THR A 59 5.35 -0.92 -1.93
C THR A 59 6.78 -0.54 -1.63
N ASN A 60 7.03 0.04 -0.47
CA ASN A 60 8.38 0.40 -0.04
C ASN A 60 8.52 0.35 1.48
N VAL A 61 9.68 -0.10 1.95
CA VAL A 61 10.09 -0.07 3.35
C VAL A 61 11.50 0.51 3.39
N THR A 62 11.66 1.64 4.08
CA THR A 62 12.96 2.28 4.29
C THR A 62 13.26 2.30 5.78
N GLU A 63 14.40 1.75 6.16
CA GLU A 63 14.80 1.62 7.54
C GLU A 63 16.03 2.45 7.84
N THR A 64 15.97 3.18 8.95
CA THR A 64 17.12 3.87 9.57
C THR A 64 17.22 3.43 11.03
N PRO A 65 18.31 3.75 11.73
CA PRO A 65 18.41 3.45 13.17
C PRO A 65 17.32 4.11 14.02
N ALA A 66 16.74 5.23 13.56
CA ALA A 66 15.74 6.00 14.30
C ALA A 66 14.32 5.84 13.77
N THR A 67 14.15 5.48 12.50
CA THR A 67 12.83 5.48 11.85
C THR A 67 12.62 4.26 10.96
N VAL A 68 11.35 3.88 10.82
CA VAL A 68 10.87 2.95 9.80
C VAL A 68 9.83 3.69 8.98
N THR A 69 10.10 3.90 7.69
CA THR A 69 9.19 4.56 6.76
C THR A 69 8.60 3.53 5.82
N ILE A 70 7.28 3.46 5.76
CA ILE A 70 6.56 2.52 4.90
C ILE A 70 5.65 3.28 3.96
N ILE A 71 5.64 2.89 2.69
CA ILE A 71 4.69 3.35 1.68
C ILE A 71 3.74 2.22 1.36
N VAL A 72 2.46 2.54 1.47
CA VAL A 72 1.36 1.64 1.13
C VAL A 72 0.67 2.18 -0.10
N SER A 73 0.36 1.32 -1.05
CA SER A 73 -0.44 1.65 -2.21
C SER A 73 -1.72 0.84 -2.21
N SER A 74 -2.80 1.49 -2.55
CA SER A 74 -4.10 0.85 -2.75
C SER A 74 -4.51 0.93 -4.21
N PHE A 75 -5.04 -0.17 -4.69
CA PHE A 75 -5.58 -0.30 -6.04
C PHE A 75 -7.06 -0.65 -5.93
N LEU A 76 -7.91 0.18 -6.51
CA LEU A 76 -9.35 -0.01 -6.51
C LEU A 76 -9.85 -0.15 -7.94
N ILE A 77 -10.41 -1.31 -8.27
CA ILE A 77 -11.22 -1.47 -9.47
C ILE A 77 -12.68 -1.32 -9.05
N GLN A 78 -13.26 -0.18 -9.38
CA GLN A 78 -14.68 0.06 -9.12
C GLN A 78 -15.45 -0.04 -10.41
N LEU A 79 -16.26 -1.11 -10.52
CA LEU A 79 -17.19 -1.32 -11.61
C LEU A 79 -18.60 -0.95 -11.11
N GLY A 80 -19.00 0.30 -11.33
CA GLY A 80 -20.33 0.79 -10.96
C GLY A 80 -20.34 1.92 -9.93
N PRO A 81 -21.52 2.39 -9.46
CA PRO A 81 -21.64 3.44 -8.48
C PRO A 81 -21.02 3.01 -7.15
N GLY A 82 -20.06 3.79 -6.67
CA GLY A 82 -19.36 3.54 -5.41
C GLY A 82 -20.22 3.87 -4.21
N THR A 83 -20.06 3.08 -3.16
CA THR A 83 -20.52 3.46 -1.83
C THR A 83 -19.38 4.23 -1.15
N ALA A 84 -19.68 5.40 -0.57
CA ALA A 84 -18.73 6.22 0.19
C ALA A 84 -18.35 5.62 1.55
N VAL A 85 -18.37 4.29 1.68
CA VAL A 85 -18.04 3.58 2.92
C VAL A 85 -16.57 3.20 2.87
N GLY A 86 -15.78 3.82 3.74
CA GLY A 86 -14.41 3.40 3.99
C GLY A 86 -14.38 2.05 4.72
N VAL A 87 -13.56 1.14 4.24
CA VAL A 87 -13.34 -0.17 4.85
C VAL A 87 -11.87 -0.23 5.30
N PRO A 88 -11.61 -0.61 6.56
CA PRO A 88 -10.24 -0.84 7.00
C PRO A 88 -9.66 -2.06 6.29
N VAL A 89 -8.47 -1.89 5.73
CA VAL A 89 -7.71 -2.94 5.05
C VAL A 89 -6.32 -2.96 5.63
N GLU A 90 -5.80 -4.15 5.84
CA GLU A 90 -4.47 -4.36 6.40
C GLU A 90 -3.50 -4.94 5.38
N ALA A 91 -2.24 -4.51 5.47
CA ALA A 91 -1.13 -5.06 4.71
C ALA A 91 0.02 -5.43 5.65
N PHE A 92 0.79 -6.46 5.29
CA PHE A 92 1.95 -6.89 6.06
C PHE A 92 3.21 -6.22 5.53
N ALA A 93 4.06 -5.78 6.46
CA ALA A 93 5.40 -5.27 6.18
C ALA A 93 6.42 -6.09 6.96
N THR A 94 7.45 -6.55 6.29
CA THR A 94 8.58 -7.25 6.94
C THR A 94 9.77 -6.30 7.00
N LEU A 95 10.34 -6.17 8.19
CA LEU A 95 11.51 -5.36 8.46
C LEU A 95 12.78 -6.21 8.42
N ARG A 96 13.90 -5.58 8.13
CA ARG A 96 15.23 -6.18 8.25
C ARG A 96 15.63 -6.30 9.72
N ASP A 97 15.43 -5.21 10.47
CA ASP A 97 15.77 -5.11 11.87
C ASP A 97 14.51 -4.95 12.73
N PRO A 98 14.51 -5.38 14.00
CA PRO A 98 13.38 -5.21 14.91
C PRO A 98 12.92 -3.76 14.99
N ILE A 99 11.60 -3.52 15.07
CA ILE A 99 11.05 -2.16 15.18
C ILE A 99 11.59 -1.44 16.42
N GLY A 100 11.72 -2.13 17.55
CA GLY A 100 12.26 -1.60 18.78
C GLY A 100 11.59 -0.28 19.20
N THR A 101 12.41 0.74 19.43
CA THR A 101 11.98 2.10 19.80
C THR A 101 11.94 3.06 18.60
N ARG A 102 12.13 2.54 17.37
CA ARG A 102 12.11 3.37 16.16
C ARG A 102 10.74 3.99 15.93
N THR A 103 10.73 5.21 15.44
CA THR A 103 9.49 5.88 15.05
C THR A 103 8.99 5.36 13.71
N PHE A 104 7.72 4.99 13.64
CA PHE A 104 7.07 4.61 12.41
C PHE A 104 6.56 5.84 11.66
N ILE A 105 6.92 5.98 10.40
CA ILE A 105 6.54 7.09 9.52
C ILE A 105 5.71 6.56 8.33
N ASP A 106 4.60 7.19 8.07
CA ASP A 106 3.88 7.00 6.82
C ASP A 106 4.65 7.71 5.69
N GLY A 107 5.16 6.96 4.74
CA GLY A 107 5.96 7.49 3.64
C GLY A 107 5.15 8.30 2.62
N SER A 108 3.83 8.24 2.65
CA SER A 108 2.97 9.04 1.77
C SER A 108 2.74 10.45 2.32
N SER A 109 2.59 10.58 3.63
CA SER A 109 2.35 11.85 4.32
C SER A 109 3.60 12.45 4.98
N GLY A 110 4.61 11.62 5.26
CA GLY A 110 5.78 11.99 6.04
C GLY A 110 5.50 12.16 7.54
N LEU A 111 4.33 11.77 8.02
CA LEU A 111 3.91 11.93 9.40
C LEU A 111 4.12 10.66 10.23
N PRO A 112 4.39 10.80 11.54
CA PRO A 112 4.41 9.65 12.44
C PRO A 112 3.04 9.00 12.53
N VAL A 113 3.03 7.66 12.56
CA VAL A 113 1.81 6.86 12.72
C VAL A 113 1.75 6.28 14.12
N LEU A 114 0.56 6.27 14.69
CA LEU A 114 0.34 5.73 16.02
C LEU A 114 0.32 4.20 16.01
N ARG A 115 1.01 3.61 16.98
CA ARG A 115 0.92 2.18 17.25
C ARG A 115 -0.42 1.88 17.93
N THR A 116 -1.13 0.88 17.42
CA THR A 116 -2.32 0.37 18.10
C THR A 116 -2.15 -1.09 18.50
N ARG A 117 -2.84 -1.50 19.54
CA ARG A 117 -2.91 -2.89 19.97
C ARG A 117 -4.23 -3.56 19.58
N CYS A 118 -5.20 -2.76 19.16
CA CYS A 118 -6.54 -3.21 18.85
C CYS A 118 -6.83 -3.13 17.34
N LEU A 119 -7.72 -4.01 16.88
CA LEU A 119 -8.22 -3.98 15.51
C LEU A 119 -9.37 -2.96 15.37
N PRO A 120 -9.54 -2.34 14.19
CA PRO A 120 -10.74 -1.55 13.92
C PRO A 120 -12.01 -2.39 14.07
N PRO A 121 -13.11 -1.85 14.57
CA PRO A 121 -13.31 -0.47 15.00
C PRO A 121 -12.88 -0.18 16.44
N ALA A 122 -12.29 -1.13 17.14
CA ALA A 122 -12.02 -1.05 18.57
C ALA A 122 -10.75 -0.26 18.94
N TYR A 123 -9.97 0.23 17.96
CA TYR A 123 -8.71 0.92 18.22
C TYR A 123 -8.88 2.27 18.98
N SER A 124 -10.08 2.82 19.02
CA SER A 124 -10.43 4.01 19.84
C SER A 124 -10.92 3.67 21.24
N ALA A 125 -11.07 2.40 21.58
CA ALA A 125 -11.48 1.98 22.91
C ALA A 125 -10.38 2.26 23.95
N PRO A 126 -10.74 2.53 25.21
CA PRO A 126 -9.75 2.70 26.28
C PRO A 126 -8.81 1.48 26.37
N GLY A 127 -7.51 1.75 26.40
CA GLY A 127 -6.47 0.71 26.41
C GLY A 127 -5.98 0.23 25.06
N CYS A 128 -6.47 0.79 23.95
CA CYS A 128 -6.03 0.51 22.59
C CYS A 128 -4.93 1.44 22.06
N LEU A 129 -4.61 2.50 22.76
CA LEU A 129 -3.52 3.45 22.46
C LEU A 129 -2.24 3.10 23.22
#